data_8fb0dac95186aec1387ad185ef1b24d3
#
_entry.id   8fb0dac95186aec1387ad185ef1b24d3
#
_cell.length_a   1.000
_cell.length_b   1.000
_cell.length_c   1.000
_cell.angle_alpha   90.00
_cell.angle_beta   90.00
_cell.angle_gamma   90.00
#
_symmetry.space_group_name_H-M   'P 1'
#
loop_
_entity.id
_entity.type
_entity.pdbx_description
1 polymer ?
#
loop_
_entity_poly.entity_id
_entity_poly.type
_entity_poly.pdbx_seq_one_letter_code
_entity_poly.pdbx_strand_id
1 'polypeptide(L)'
;MTDKTIQVSIKQRVPLDIFCCTLADYLNKGEINEQYLLENLHSVFSGEYNIKLAFNYIKSSILNPLINETLVQNKTKILAALKIPFEANVIAISLINVRFPFCYYFTALLAKYMRLETELSRDTINKLVGKDYPLNGTCKKAIRVSLTQLIDMGVIKRIKIGLYAWNEPISVKNKITAKLWAESFFINNQLLDRTDTELQLFDPYFLYIKEE
;
A
#
# COMPACT_ATOMS: atom_id res chain seq x y z
N MET A 1 -19.18 -20.49 -0.39
CA MET A 1 -18.09 -19.49 -0.39
C MET A 1 -16.87 -20.13 0.25
N THR A 2 -15.87 -20.52 -0.54
CA THR A 2 -14.62 -21.07 0.00
C THR A 2 -13.87 -19.95 0.70
N ASP A 3 -13.71 -20.08 1.99
CA ASP A 3 -12.92 -19.21 2.86
C ASP A 3 -11.46 -19.23 2.37
N LYS A 4 -11.13 -18.36 1.41
CA LYS A 4 -9.74 -18.14 1.01
C LYS A 4 -9.07 -17.37 2.12
N THR A 5 -8.45 -18.10 3.04
CA THR A 5 -7.63 -17.49 4.08
C THR A 5 -6.56 -16.62 3.41
N ILE A 6 -6.68 -15.31 3.52
CA ILE A 6 -5.69 -14.38 2.95
C ILE A 6 -4.33 -14.68 3.59
N GLN A 7 -3.34 -15.00 2.75
CA GLN A 7 -2.01 -15.34 3.25
C GLN A 7 -1.30 -14.09 3.76
N VAL A 8 -0.83 -14.14 5.00
CA VAL A 8 0.00 -13.08 5.59
C VAL A 8 1.43 -13.23 5.08
N SER A 9 1.76 -12.54 3.99
CA SER A 9 3.03 -12.72 3.27
C SER A 9 4.02 -11.56 3.43
N ILE A 10 3.59 -10.37 3.86
CA ILE A 10 4.47 -9.23 4.02
C ILE A 10 5.21 -9.28 5.37
N LYS A 11 6.56 -9.27 5.31
CA LYS A 11 7.43 -9.38 6.48
C LYS A 11 8.47 -8.27 6.59
N GLN A 12 8.57 -7.41 5.58
CA GLN A 12 9.53 -6.33 5.50
C GLN A 12 8.87 -5.06 4.99
N ARG A 13 9.24 -3.92 5.57
CA ARG A 13 8.86 -2.59 5.08
C ARG A 13 9.41 -2.39 3.67
N VAL A 14 8.62 -1.78 2.82
CA VAL A 14 9.02 -1.31 1.50
C VAL A 14 9.29 0.19 1.60
N PRO A 15 10.52 0.67 1.36
CA PRO A 15 10.79 2.11 1.31
C PRO A 15 10.07 2.74 0.13
N LEU A 16 9.16 3.68 0.39
CA LEU A 16 8.27 4.22 -0.65
C LEU A 16 9.02 5.08 -1.67
N ASP A 17 10.04 5.80 -1.25
CA ASP A 17 10.95 6.58 -2.11
C ASP A 17 11.69 5.70 -3.12
N ILE A 18 12.32 4.61 -2.65
CA ILE A 18 13.00 3.63 -3.52
C ILE A 18 11.98 2.96 -4.44
N PHE A 19 10.80 2.62 -3.94
CA PHE A 19 9.72 2.06 -4.74
C PHE A 19 9.33 2.98 -5.89
N CYS A 20 9.09 4.26 -5.61
CA CYS A 20 8.67 5.25 -6.59
C CYS A 20 9.77 5.52 -7.64
N CYS A 21 11.04 5.60 -7.23
CA CYS A 21 12.16 5.71 -8.15
C CYS A 21 12.28 4.49 -9.08
N THR A 22 12.12 3.29 -8.51
CA THR A 22 12.15 2.04 -9.30
C THR A 22 10.97 1.95 -10.27
N LEU A 23 9.77 2.37 -9.85
CA LEU A 23 8.59 2.43 -10.72
C LEU A 23 8.79 3.41 -11.87
N ALA A 24 9.34 4.60 -11.58
CA ALA A 24 9.64 5.60 -12.61
C ALA A 24 10.69 5.09 -13.63
N ASP A 25 11.72 4.41 -13.16
CA ASP A 25 12.75 3.80 -14.02
C ASP A 25 12.13 2.70 -14.88
N TYR A 26 11.35 1.79 -14.31
CA TYR A 26 10.62 0.76 -15.04
C TYR A 26 9.71 1.34 -16.12
N LEU A 27 8.91 2.34 -15.79
CA LEU A 27 8.04 2.98 -16.77
C LEU A 27 8.82 3.65 -17.90
N ASN A 28 10.02 4.17 -17.66
CA ASN A 28 10.84 4.81 -18.69
C ASN A 28 11.55 3.79 -19.59
N LYS A 29 12.10 2.73 -19.03
CA LYS A 29 12.98 1.77 -19.73
C LYS A 29 12.30 0.47 -20.14
N GLY A 30 11.14 0.12 -19.52
CA GLY A 30 10.45 -1.14 -19.75
C GLY A 30 11.00 -2.31 -18.89
N GLU A 31 12.06 -2.06 -18.14
CA GLU A 31 12.71 -3.05 -17.28
C GLU A 31 13.16 -2.41 -15.96
N ILE A 32 13.29 -3.24 -14.91
CA ILE A 32 13.81 -2.80 -13.62
C ILE A 32 15.33 -2.94 -13.61
N ASN A 33 16.04 -1.84 -13.34
CA ASN A 33 17.47 -1.89 -13.06
C ASN A 33 17.72 -2.51 -11.67
N GLU A 34 17.94 -3.84 -11.66
CA GLU A 34 18.09 -4.61 -10.43
C GLU A 34 19.33 -4.21 -9.62
N GLN A 35 20.43 -3.87 -10.29
CA GLN A 35 21.65 -3.43 -9.61
C GLN A 35 21.41 -2.11 -8.88
N TYR A 36 20.84 -1.14 -9.54
CA TYR A 36 20.50 0.16 -8.93
C TYR A 36 19.52 0.01 -7.77
N LEU A 37 18.50 -0.85 -7.91
CA LEU A 37 17.56 -1.16 -6.82
C LEU A 37 18.28 -1.77 -5.62
N LEU A 38 19.17 -2.73 -5.83
CA LEU A 38 19.94 -3.35 -4.74
C LEU A 38 20.83 -2.34 -4.02
N GLU A 39 21.58 -1.51 -4.76
CA GLU A 39 22.45 -0.46 -4.19
C GLU A 39 21.66 0.50 -3.28
N ASN A 40 20.47 0.94 -3.73
CA ASN A 40 19.60 1.79 -2.90
C ASN A 40 19.06 1.06 -1.66
N LEU A 41 18.70 -0.22 -1.76
CA LEU A 41 18.24 -1.00 -0.61
C LEU A 41 19.36 -1.24 0.41
N HIS A 42 20.61 -1.39 -0.01
CA HIS A 42 21.79 -1.48 0.88
C HIS A 42 21.99 -0.18 1.68
N SER A 43 21.60 0.98 1.17
CA SER A 43 21.68 2.23 1.93
C SER A 43 20.66 2.33 3.09
N VAL A 44 19.57 1.54 3.02
CA VAL A 44 18.47 1.58 4.00
C VAL A 44 18.48 0.38 4.95
N PHE A 45 18.96 -0.77 4.50
CA PHE A 45 18.94 -2.02 5.27
C PHE A 45 20.33 -2.60 5.42
N SER A 46 20.68 -3.02 6.65
CA SER A 46 21.97 -3.63 6.96
C SER A 46 21.99 -5.16 6.80
N GLY A 47 20.86 -5.81 6.60
CA GLY A 47 20.78 -7.27 6.58
C GLY A 47 20.36 -7.82 5.21
N GLU A 48 21.16 -8.69 4.60
CA GLU A 48 20.93 -9.32 3.30
C GLU A 48 19.51 -9.91 3.15
N TYR A 49 19.01 -10.56 4.19
CA TYR A 49 17.65 -11.12 4.20
C TYR A 49 16.58 -10.04 4.02
N ASN A 50 16.72 -8.89 4.70
CA ASN A 50 15.77 -7.79 4.62
C ASN A 50 15.84 -7.10 3.25
N ILE A 51 17.05 -6.94 2.70
CA ILE A 51 17.29 -6.41 1.36
C ILE A 51 16.60 -7.31 0.33
N LYS A 52 16.84 -8.61 0.38
CA LYS A 52 16.22 -9.58 -0.54
C LYS A 52 14.69 -9.55 -0.47
N LEU A 53 14.12 -9.43 0.72
CA LEU A 53 12.66 -9.31 0.88
C LEU A 53 12.14 -8.02 0.25
N ALA A 54 12.74 -6.86 0.58
CA ALA A 54 12.31 -5.57 0.04
C ALA A 54 12.45 -5.53 -1.49
N PHE A 55 13.57 -6.03 -2.04
CA PHE A 55 13.80 -6.19 -3.46
C PHE A 55 12.68 -6.98 -4.14
N ASN A 56 12.39 -8.18 -3.63
CA ASN A 56 11.34 -9.03 -4.21
C ASN A 56 9.95 -8.40 -4.08
N TYR A 57 9.68 -7.66 -3.01
CA TYR A 57 8.39 -7.00 -2.80
C TYR A 57 8.20 -5.85 -3.80
N ILE A 58 9.22 -5.00 -3.98
CA ILE A 58 9.18 -3.92 -4.97
C ILE A 58 8.99 -4.50 -6.37
N LYS A 59 9.85 -5.42 -6.77
CA LYS A 59 9.80 -6.03 -8.10
C LYS A 59 8.46 -6.70 -8.37
N SER A 60 7.98 -7.53 -7.44
CA SER A 60 6.70 -8.25 -7.62
C SER A 60 5.45 -7.36 -7.54
N SER A 61 5.54 -6.18 -6.93
CA SER A 61 4.44 -5.21 -6.93
C SER A 61 4.37 -4.45 -8.25
N ILE A 62 5.51 -4.01 -8.78
CA ILE A 62 5.59 -3.27 -10.05
C ILE A 62 5.23 -4.18 -11.23
N LEU A 63 5.76 -5.42 -11.24
CA LEU A 63 5.54 -6.38 -12.33
C LEU A 63 4.26 -7.23 -12.13
N ASN A 64 3.34 -6.82 -11.26
CA ASN A 64 2.13 -7.58 -11.00
C ASN A 64 1.21 -7.56 -12.23
N PRO A 65 0.89 -8.71 -12.84
CA PRO A 65 0.10 -8.78 -14.07
C PRO A 65 -1.31 -8.19 -13.92
N LEU A 66 -1.87 -8.15 -12.70
CA LEU A 66 -3.21 -7.62 -12.45
C LEU A 66 -3.32 -6.12 -12.66
N ILE A 67 -2.20 -5.37 -12.61
CA ILE A 67 -2.18 -3.91 -12.73
C ILE A 67 -1.17 -3.40 -13.77
N ASN A 68 -0.27 -4.26 -14.25
CA ASN A 68 0.82 -3.86 -15.12
C ASN A 68 0.34 -3.20 -16.43
N GLU A 69 -0.74 -3.70 -17.02
CA GLU A 69 -1.34 -3.11 -18.23
C GLU A 69 -1.76 -1.66 -17.97
N THR A 70 -2.44 -1.40 -16.84
CA THR A 70 -2.83 -0.03 -16.44
C THR A 70 -1.60 0.86 -16.26
N LEU A 71 -0.51 0.35 -15.69
CA LEU A 71 0.72 1.10 -15.51
C LEU A 71 1.34 1.51 -16.85
N VAL A 72 1.45 0.59 -17.78
CA VAL A 72 2.04 0.83 -19.10
C VAL A 72 1.19 1.80 -19.93
N GLN A 73 -0.12 1.57 -19.99
CA GLN A 73 -1.04 2.44 -20.74
C GLN A 73 -1.10 3.88 -20.21
N ASN A 74 -0.85 4.08 -18.91
CA ASN A 74 -0.91 5.39 -18.28
C ASN A 74 0.47 5.96 -17.90
N LYS A 75 1.54 5.44 -18.48
CA LYS A 75 2.93 5.78 -18.18
C LYS A 75 3.16 7.28 -17.96
N THR A 76 2.81 8.12 -18.91
CA THR A 76 3.07 9.58 -18.85
C THR A 76 2.36 10.23 -17.67
N LYS A 77 1.12 9.83 -17.41
CA LYS A 77 0.31 10.37 -16.30
C LYS A 77 0.88 9.93 -14.95
N ILE A 78 1.30 8.67 -14.84
CA ILE A 78 1.93 8.14 -13.62
C ILE A 78 3.25 8.84 -13.35
N LEU A 79 4.11 9.00 -14.37
CA LEU A 79 5.38 9.72 -14.23
C LEU A 79 5.18 11.18 -13.79
N ALA A 80 4.10 11.83 -14.20
CA ALA A 80 3.75 13.17 -13.72
C ALA A 80 3.32 13.14 -12.24
N ALA A 81 2.47 12.19 -11.85
CA ALA A 81 2.00 12.03 -10.48
C ALA A 81 3.13 11.66 -9.49
N LEU A 82 4.09 10.84 -9.93
CA LEU A 82 5.25 10.46 -9.11
C LEU A 82 6.17 11.65 -8.73
N LYS A 83 6.05 12.80 -9.39
CA LYS A 83 6.75 14.04 -9.01
C LYS A 83 6.14 14.74 -7.79
N ILE A 84 4.95 14.34 -7.39
CA ILE A 84 4.23 14.87 -6.23
C ILE A 84 4.36 13.85 -5.09
N PRO A 85 5.15 14.14 -4.02
CA PRO A 85 5.54 13.13 -3.03
C PRO A 85 4.36 12.37 -2.41
N PHE A 86 3.27 13.06 -2.05
CA PHE A 86 2.11 12.40 -1.45
C PHE A 86 1.35 11.51 -2.45
N GLU A 87 1.22 11.93 -3.69
CA GLU A 87 0.61 11.10 -4.74
C GLU A 87 1.48 9.89 -5.09
N ALA A 88 2.80 10.07 -5.12
CA ALA A 88 3.75 8.97 -5.28
C ALA A 88 3.57 7.90 -4.20
N ASN A 89 3.40 8.30 -2.95
CA ASN A 89 3.14 7.38 -1.84
C ASN A 89 1.80 6.64 -2.01
N VAL A 90 0.73 7.33 -2.44
CA VAL A 90 -0.56 6.70 -2.75
C VAL A 90 -0.40 5.64 -3.83
N ILE A 91 0.29 5.97 -4.93
CA ILE A 91 0.57 5.03 -6.02
C ILE A 91 1.33 3.81 -5.51
N ALA A 92 2.40 4.01 -4.74
CA ALA A 92 3.19 2.91 -4.20
C ALA A 92 2.34 1.98 -3.30
N ILE A 93 1.56 2.54 -2.39
CA ILE A 93 0.69 1.74 -1.50
C ILE A 93 -0.42 1.03 -2.29
N SER A 94 -0.98 1.64 -3.34
CA SER A 94 -1.94 0.98 -4.24
C SER A 94 -1.34 -0.31 -4.83
N LEU A 95 -0.12 -0.23 -5.37
CA LEU A 95 0.55 -1.39 -5.97
C LEU A 95 0.95 -2.44 -4.91
N ILE A 96 1.36 -2.02 -3.72
CA ILE A 96 1.64 -2.91 -2.60
C ILE A 96 0.34 -3.62 -2.15
N ASN A 97 -0.78 -2.92 -2.09
CA ASN A 97 -2.08 -3.51 -1.74
C ASN A 97 -2.56 -4.53 -2.78
N VAL A 98 -2.31 -4.29 -4.07
CA VAL A 98 -2.60 -5.29 -5.14
C VAL A 98 -1.74 -6.54 -4.95
N ARG A 99 -0.47 -6.39 -4.60
CA ARG A 99 0.46 -7.53 -4.45
C ARG A 99 0.27 -8.30 -3.15
N PHE A 100 -0.10 -7.60 -2.08
CA PHE A 100 -0.23 -8.15 -0.74
C PHE A 100 -1.64 -7.93 -0.19
N PRO A 101 -2.57 -8.87 -0.40
CA PRO A 101 -3.95 -8.75 0.08
C PRO A 101 -4.09 -8.48 1.59
N PHE A 102 -3.12 -8.92 2.40
CA PHE A 102 -3.09 -8.56 3.82
C PHE A 102 -2.88 -7.04 4.04
N CYS A 103 -2.05 -6.38 3.21
CA CYS A 103 -1.86 -4.92 3.30
C CYS A 103 -3.17 -4.20 2.95
N TYR A 104 -3.84 -4.63 1.89
CA TYR A 104 -5.16 -4.12 1.54
C TYR A 104 -6.17 -4.31 2.68
N TYR A 105 -6.32 -5.54 3.18
CA TYR A 105 -7.19 -5.86 4.32
C TYR A 105 -6.90 -4.94 5.51
N PHE A 106 -5.63 -4.81 5.88
CA PHE A 106 -5.22 -3.98 7.01
C PHE A 106 -5.53 -2.49 6.79
N THR A 107 -5.32 -1.99 5.57
CA THR A 107 -5.66 -0.61 5.18
C THR A 107 -7.16 -0.37 5.31
N ALA A 108 -8.00 -1.24 4.75
CA ALA A 108 -9.45 -1.15 4.82
C ALA A 108 -9.96 -1.28 6.27
N LEU A 109 -9.39 -2.20 7.05
CA LEU A 109 -9.73 -2.38 8.47
C LEU A 109 -9.47 -1.11 9.27
N LEU A 110 -8.29 -0.50 9.12
CA LEU A 110 -7.97 0.72 9.86
C LEU A 110 -8.84 1.89 9.45
N ALA A 111 -9.15 2.07 8.16
CA ALA A 111 -10.06 3.10 7.70
C ALA A 111 -11.43 3.00 8.37
N LYS A 112 -11.97 1.77 8.45
CA LYS A 112 -13.26 1.51 9.10
C LYS A 112 -13.28 1.94 10.56
N TYR A 113 -12.23 1.62 11.32
CA TYR A 113 -12.22 1.88 12.76
C TYR A 113 -11.75 3.30 13.10
N MET A 114 -10.79 3.85 12.38
CA MET A 114 -10.35 5.24 12.58
C MET A 114 -11.39 6.28 12.13
N ARG A 115 -12.40 5.88 11.35
CA ARG A 115 -13.57 6.73 11.10
C ARG A 115 -14.41 6.94 12.35
N LEU A 116 -14.42 5.96 13.25
CA LEU A 116 -15.27 5.96 14.46
C LEU A 116 -14.50 6.42 15.71
N GLU A 117 -13.20 6.17 15.74
CA GLU A 117 -12.33 6.42 16.89
C GLU A 117 -11.24 7.44 16.50
N THR A 118 -11.04 8.44 17.34
CA THR A 118 -9.99 9.46 17.11
C THR A 118 -8.58 8.89 17.21
N GLU A 119 -8.42 7.85 18.04
CA GLU A 119 -7.13 7.20 18.29
C GLU A 119 -7.30 5.68 18.46
N LEU A 120 -6.35 4.91 17.96
CA LEU A 120 -6.30 3.46 18.13
C LEU A 120 -5.00 3.03 18.80
N SER A 121 -5.11 2.24 19.87
CA SER A 121 -3.95 1.62 20.49
C SER A 121 -3.46 0.41 19.68
N ARG A 122 -2.18 0.08 19.82
CA ARG A 122 -1.60 -1.12 19.21
C ARG A 122 -2.34 -2.40 19.63
N ASP A 123 -2.76 -2.46 20.88
CA ASP A 123 -3.48 -3.62 21.39
C ASP A 123 -4.88 -3.72 20.80
N THR A 124 -5.56 -2.58 20.61
CA THR A 124 -6.84 -2.53 19.90
C THR A 124 -6.67 -3.01 18.46
N ILE A 125 -5.66 -2.50 17.73
CA ILE A 125 -5.36 -2.94 16.37
C ILE A 125 -5.10 -4.46 16.32
N ASN A 126 -4.29 -4.99 17.24
CA ASN A 126 -4.04 -6.42 17.31
C ASN A 126 -5.32 -7.22 17.56
N LYS A 127 -6.19 -6.77 18.48
CA LYS A 127 -7.48 -7.42 18.76
C LYS A 127 -8.40 -7.41 17.54
N LEU A 128 -8.41 -6.33 16.77
CA LEU A 128 -9.21 -6.21 15.55
C LEU A 128 -8.74 -7.20 14.48
N VAL A 129 -7.43 -7.23 14.20
CA VAL A 129 -6.86 -8.18 13.24
C VAL A 129 -7.01 -9.63 13.74
N GLY A 130 -6.92 -9.84 15.04
CA GLY A 130 -7.04 -11.16 15.67
C GLY A 130 -8.42 -11.81 15.53
N LYS A 131 -9.45 -11.07 15.09
CA LYS A 131 -10.76 -11.63 14.76
C LYS A 131 -10.73 -12.47 13.48
N ASP A 132 -9.87 -12.09 12.52
CA ASP A 132 -9.82 -12.67 11.19
C ASP A 132 -8.53 -13.49 10.95
N TYR A 133 -7.47 -13.22 11.74
CA TYR A 133 -6.15 -13.84 11.59
C TYR A 133 -5.56 -14.31 12.92
N PRO A 134 -4.91 -15.48 12.96
CA PRO A 134 -4.17 -15.89 14.16
C PRO A 134 -3.00 -14.93 14.43
N LEU A 135 -2.94 -14.36 15.64
CA LEU A 135 -1.93 -13.38 16.06
C LEU A 135 -0.57 -14.04 16.38
N ASN A 136 -0.05 -14.82 15.45
CA ASN A 136 1.30 -15.36 15.53
C ASN A 136 2.37 -14.31 15.20
N GLY A 137 3.65 -14.68 15.32
CA GLY A 137 4.78 -13.77 15.06
C GLY A 137 4.76 -13.16 13.64
N THR A 138 4.35 -13.93 12.63
CA THR A 138 4.24 -13.47 11.23
C THR A 138 3.15 -12.41 11.09
N CYS A 139 1.96 -12.65 11.66
CA CYS A 139 0.86 -11.69 11.63
C CYS A 139 1.22 -10.39 12.37
N LYS A 140 1.79 -10.49 13.57
CA LYS A 140 2.25 -9.30 14.33
C LYS A 140 3.31 -8.49 13.57
N LYS A 141 4.21 -9.17 12.84
CA LYS A 141 5.20 -8.50 12.00
C LYS A 141 4.53 -7.79 10.81
N ALA A 142 3.58 -8.44 10.14
CA ALA A 142 2.84 -7.85 9.04
C ALA A 142 2.01 -6.63 9.47
N ILE A 143 1.31 -6.69 10.61
CA ILE A 143 0.62 -5.54 11.21
C ILE A 143 1.59 -4.36 11.39
N ARG A 144 2.77 -4.61 11.95
CA ARG A 144 3.77 -3.55 12.15
C ARG A 144 4.23 -2.95 10.84
N VAL A 145 4.50 -3.78 9.83
CA VAL A 145 4.95 -3.34 8.50
C VAL A 145 3.86 -2.50 7.83
N SER A 146 2.64 -3.01 7.75
CA SER A 146 1.53 -2.31 7.09
C SER A 146 1.20 -0.98 7.79
N LEU A 147 1.23 -0.95 9.13
CA LEU A 147 1.03 0.28 9.90
C LEU A 147 2.13 1.32 9.60
N THR A 148 3.40 0.88 9.53
CA THR A 148 4.50 1.77 9.19
C THR A 148 4.34 2.34 7.78
N GLN A 149 3.89 1.54 6.82
CA GLN A 149 3.64 2.00 5.45
C GLN A 149 2.55 3.07 5.39
N LEU A 150 1.47 2.93 6.17
CA LEU A 150 0.42 3.96 6.24
C LEU A 150 0.89 5.26 6.93
N ILE A 151 1.83 5.14 7.87
CA ILE A 151 2.52 6.31 8.46
C ILE A 151 3.43 6.97 7.41
N ASP A 152 4.22 6.19 6.68
CA ASP A 152 5.07 6.69 5.59
C ASP A 152 4.25 7.32 4.45
N MET A 153 3.07 6.78 4.17
CA MET A 153 2.11 7.37 3.24
C MET A 153 1.59 8.74 3.73
N GLY A 154 1.54 8.96 5.05
CA GLY A 154 1.11 10.21 5.65
C GLY A 154 -0.35 10.24 6.11
N VAL A 155 -1.10 9.14 5.99
CA VAL A 155 -2.53 9.07 6.37
C VAL A 155 -2.76 8.67 7.82
N ILE A 156 -1.74 8.14 8.49
CA ILE A 156 -1.75 7.81 9.91
C ILE A 156 -0.56 8.49 10.58
N LYS A 157 -0.78 9.05 11.75
CA LYS A 157 0.29 9.61 12.60
C LYS A 157 0.44 8.82 13.88
N ARG A 158 1.67 8.71 14.36
CA ARG A 158 1.98 8.17 15.69
C ARG A 158 1.90 9.29 16.70
N ILE A 159 0.97 9.21 17.64
CA ILE A 159 0.83 10.18 18.74
C ILE A 159 1.88 9.92 19.82
N LYS A 160 2.04 8.66 20.20
CA LYS A 160 3.09 8.14 21.09
C LYS A 160 3.35 6.67 20.80
N ILE A 161 4.30 6.06 21.50
CA ILE A 161 4.57 4.62 21.34
C ILE A 161 3.29 3.82 21.59
N GLY A 162 2.86 3.08 20.57
CA GLY A 162 1.68 2.21 20.64
C GLY A 162 0.34 2.93 20.51
N LEU A 163 0.29 4.22 20.20
CA LEU A 163 -0.94 4.99 19.97
C LEU A 163 -0.88 5.71 18.62
N TYR A 164 -1.92 5.56 17.82
CA TYR A 164 -2.00 6.05 16.45
C TYR A 164 -3.31 6.79 16.23
N ALA A 165 -3.27 7.82 15.41
CA ALA A 165 -4.45 8.58 15.04
C ALA A 165 -4.53 8.73 13.51
N TRP A 166 -5.74 8.99 13.03
CA TRP A 166 -5.96 9.43 11.67
C TRP A 166 -5.24 10.74 11.42
N ASN A 167 -4.67 10.87 10.25
CA ASN A 167 -4.24 12.15 9.70
C ASN A 167 -5.28 12.63 8.68
N GLU A 168 -5.03 13.72 8.00
CA GLU A 168 -5.92 14.18 6.95
C GLU A 168 -5.82 13.28 5.72
N PRO A 169 -6.91 13.13 4.94
CA PRO A 169 -6.86 12.49 3.64
C PRO A 169 -5.86 13.19 2.72
N ILE A 170 -5.17 12.42 1.90
CA ILE A 170 -4.25 12.96 0.90
C ILE A 170 -5.07 13.57 -0.24
N SER A 171 -4.85 14.85 -0.51
CA SER A 171 -5.40 15.53 -1.67
C SER A 171 -4.69 15.08 -2.94
N VAL A 172 -5.41 14.48 -3.87
CA VAL A 172 -4.88 13.98 -5.14
C VAL A 172 -5.40 14.82 -6.30
N LYS A 173 -4.46 15.37 -7.08
CA LYS A 173 -4.75 16.23 -8.26
C LYS A 173 -4.77 15.41 -9.55
N ASN A 174 -4.00 14.34 -9.59
CA ASN A 174 -3.91 13.49 -10.76
C ASN A 174 -4.94 12.35 -10.69
N LYS A 175 -5.91 12.37 -11.58
CA LYS A 175 -6.94 11.31 -11.69
C LYS A 175 -6.37 9.90 -11.77
N ILE A 176 -5.15 9.75 -12.28
CA ILE A 176 -4.51 8.44 -12.35
C ILE A 176 -4.16 7.89 -10.96
N THR A 177 -3.83 8.75 -10.01
CA THR A 177 -3.55 8.35 -8.63
C THR A 177 -4.81 7.79 -7.98
N ALA A 178 -5.95 8.49 -8.09
CA ALA A 178 -7.24 8.00 -7.60
C ALA A 178 -7.67 6.71 -8.32
N LYS A 179 -7.45 6.63 -9.64
CA LYS A 179 -7.72 5.41 -10.42
C LYS A 179 -6.93 4.21 -9.91
N LEU A 180 -5.62 4.34 -9.66
CA LEU A 180 -4.80 3.23 -9.15
C LEU A 180 -5.22 2.81 -7.74
N TRP A 181 -5.63 3.77 -6.91
CA TRP A 181 -6.19 3.47 -5.59
C TRP A 181 -7.49 2.67 -5.72
N ALA A 182 -8.41 3.10 -6.57
CA ALA A 182 -9.65 2.38 -6.85
C ALA A 182 -9.39 0.98 -7.44
N GLU A 183 -8.46 0.84 -8.40
CA GLU A 183 -8.11 -0.47 -8.95
C GLU A 183 -7.60 -1.43 -7.88
N SER A 184 -6.81 -0.95 -6.91
CA SER A 184 -6.36 -1.79 -5.79
C SER A 184 -7.54 -2.32 -4.95
N PHE A 185 -8.59 -1.53 -4.78
CA PHE A 185 -9.84 -1.95 -4.14
C PHE A 185 -10.56 -3.01 -4.96
N PHE A 186 -10.83 -2.74 -6.24
CA PHE A 186 -11.60 -3.66 -7.10
C PHE A 186 -10.89 -5.00 -7.31
N ILE A 187 -9.56 -4.98 -7.48
CA ILE A 187 -8.77 -6.22 -7.63
C ILE A 187 -8.86 -7.08 -6.36
N ASN A 188 -8.70 -6.49 -5.17
CA ASN A 188 -8.74 -7.24 -3.91
C ASN A 188 -10.13 -7.78 -3.58
N ASN A 189 -11.19 -7.08 -3.98
CA ASN A 189 -12.57 -7.53 -3.80
C ASN A 189 -13.08 -8.41 -4.95
N GLN A 190 -12.26 -8.68 -5.98
CA GLN A 190 -12.61 -9.49 -7.16
C GLN A 190 -13.87 -8.97 -7.89
N LEU A 191 -14.05 -7.65 -7.90
CA LEU A 191 -15.15 -6.99 -8.58
C LEU A 191 -14.84 -6.85 -10.05
N LEU A 192 -15.79 -7.28 -10.90
CA LEU A 192 -15.65 -7.20 -12.35
C LEU A 192 -15.88 -5.78 -12.86
N ASP A 193 -16.88 -5.10 -12.32
CA ASP A 193 -17.13 -3.69 -12.61
C ASP A 193 -16.21 -2.81 -11.76
N ARG A 194 -15.24 -2.19 -12.42
CA ARG A 194 -14.27 -1.29 -11.81
C ARG A 194 -14.69 0.18 -11.90
N THR A 195 -15.91 0.45 -12.31
CA THR A 195 -16.46 1.80 -12.48
C THR A 195 -17.56 2.14 -11.48
N ASP A 196 -17.86 1.22 -10.53
CA ASP A 196 -18.87 1.43 -9.52
C ASP A 196 -18.50 2.59 -8.57
N THR A 197 -19.10 3.74 -8.85
CA THR A 197 -18.88 4.98 -8.07
C THR A 197 -19.57 4.94 -6.70
N GLU A 198 -20.62 4.14 -6.51
CA GLU A 198 -21.30 4.03 -5.23
C GLU A 198 -20.40 3.35 -4.20
N LEU A 199 -19.72 2.26 -4.58
CA LEU A 199 -18.74 1.63 -3.70
C LEU A 199 -17.62 2.59 -3.31
N GLN A 200 -17.15 3.42 -4.24
CA GLN A 200 -16.12 4.41 -3.96
C GLN A 200 -16.58 5.47 -2.95
N LEU A 201 -17.85 5.85 -2.97
CA LEU A 201 -18.40 6.85 -2.06
C LEU A 201 -18.61 6.31 -0.63
N PHE A 202 -18.94 5.04 -0.49
CA PHE A 202 -19.38 4.48 0.81
C PHE A 202 -18.35 3.60 1.50
N ASP A 203 -17.39 2.99 0.78
CA ASP A 203 -16.39 2.13 1.42
C ASP A 203 -15.32 2.96 2.15
N PRO A 204 -15.04 2.65 3.42
CA PRO A 204 -14.05 3.36 4.22
C PRO A 204 -12.64 3.39 3.61
N TYR A 205 -12.30 2.45 2.72
CA TYR A 205 -11.01 2.43 2.03
C TYR A 205 -10.72 3.72 1.26
N PHE A 206 -11.76 4.39 0.74
CA PHE A 206 -11.63 5.63 -0.02
C PHE A 206 -11.47 6.89 0.85
N LEU A 207 -11.60 6.77 2.18
CA LEU A 207 -11.37 7.89 3.09
C LEU A 207 -9.92 8.39 3.14
N TYR A 208 -8.96 7.59 2.66
CA TYR A 208 -7.55 7.98 2.68
C TYR A 208 -7.16 9.01 1.64
N ILE A 209 -7.95 9.18 0.60
CA ILE A 209 -7.69 10.13 -0.48
C ILE A 209 -8.91 11.04 -0.72
N LYS A 210 -8.64 12.25 -1.20
CA LYS A 210 -9.64 13.21 -1.63
C LYS A 210 -9.24 13.77 -2.99
N GLU A 211 -10.07 13.60 -3.99
CA GLU A 211 -9.86 14.22 -5.31
C GLU A 211 -10.10 15.73 -5.24
N GLU A 212 -9.22 16.53 -5.86
CA GLU A 212 -9.36 17.98 -6.06
C GLU A 212 -9.93 18.31 -7.44
#